data_a5e2c6d08dea5632547ef608353a48af
#
_entry.id   a5e2c6d08dea5632547ef608353a48af
#
_cell.length_a   1.000
_cell.length_b   1.000
_cell.length_c   1.000
_cell.angle_alpha   90.00
_cell.angle_beta   90.00
_cell.angle_gamma   90.00
#
_symmetry.space_group_name_H-M   'P 1'
#
loop_
_entity.id
_entity.type
_entity.pdbx_description
1 polymer ?
#
loop_
_entity_poly.entity_id
_entity_poly.type
_entity_poly.pdbx_seq_one_letter_code
_entity_poly.pdbx_strand_id
1 'polypeptide(L)'
;RTIIKRGIMKKNKVIISGGGTGGHIFPAVSIANALKKLCPDVEILFVGAEGRMEMQRVPQAGYKIVGLPVRGLIRPLWSLKNISVLLDYIKSKRKVKHVIRDFNPDVVVGVGGYASAATLNAAHDMHIPCVIQEQNSFAGLTNKTLAEKAERIYVAYEGMERFFPKDKIRLVGNPV
;
A
#
# COMPACT_ATOMS: atom_id res chain seq x y z
N ARG A 1 -41.63 11.35 -15.63
CA ARG A 1 -40.84 10.28 -16.34
C ARG A 1 -39.36 10.54 -16.07
N THR A 2 -38.83 9.97 -15.01
CA THR A 2 -37.43 10.05 -14.63
C THR A 2 -36.65 9.02 -15.45
N ILE A 3 -35.84 9.50 -16.38
CA ILE A 3 -34.93 8.65 -17.16
C ILE A 3 -33.80 8.29 -16.23
N ILE A 4 -33.88 7.09 -15.63
CA ILE A 4 -32.73 6.48 -14.93
C ILE A 4 -31.74 6.09 -16.03
N LYS A 5 -30.71 6.94 -16.25
CA LYS A 5 -29.51 6.51 -16.97
C LYS A 5 -28.87 5.39 -16.14
N ARG A 6 -29.00 4.15 -16.60
CA ARG A 6 -28.15 3.03 -16.16
C ARG A 6 -26.71 3.38 -16.53
N GLY A 7 -26.05 4.15 -15.69
CA GLY A 7 -24.61 4.27 -15.74
C GLY A 7 -24.04 2.88 -15.45
N ILE A 8 -23.20 2.38 -16.32
CA ILE A 8 -22.33 1.22 -16.05
C ILE A 8 -21.62 1.56 -14.76
N MET A 9 -21.97 0.87 -13.65
CA MET A 9 -21.28 1.08 -12.37
C MET A 9 -19.83 0.64 -12.58
N LYS A 10 -18.91 1.61 -12.63
CA LYS A 10 -17.49 1.34 -12.71
C LYS A 10 -17.11 0.54 -11.46
N LYS A 11 -16.56 -0.65 -11.66
CA LYS A 11 -16.04 -1.46 -10.56
C LYS A 11 -14.91 -0.70 -9.88
N ASN A 12 -14.97 -0.56 -8.56
CA ASN A 12 -13.89 0.03 -7.79
C ASN A 12 -12.66 -0.87 -7.84
N LYS A 13 -11.50 -0.29 -8.07
CA LYS A 13 -10.22 -0.99 -8.14
C LYS A 13 -9.26 -0.46 -7.10
N VAL A 14 -8.71 -1.36 -6.28
CA VAL A 14 -7.84 -1.01 -5.17
C VAL A 14 -6.52 -1.78 -5.28
N ILE A 15 -5.40 -1.08 -5.20
CA ILE A 15 -4.10 -1.70 -4.94
C ILE A 15 -3.82 -1.60 -3.45
N ILE A 16 -3.43 -2.73 -2.83
CA ILE A 16 -2.95 -2.77 -1.45
C ILE A 16 -1.47 -3.16 -1.47
N SER A 17 -0.62 -2.32 -0.91
CA SER A 17 0.83 -2.55 -0.92
C SER A 17 1.41 -2.55 0.48
N GLY A 18 2.24 -3.54 0.71
CA GLY A 18 2.96 -3.72 1.96
C GLY A 18 3.55 -5.11 2.07
N GLY A 19 4.28 -5.35 3.14
CA GLY A 19 4.84 -6.67 3.37
C GLY A 19 6.18 -6.64 4.09
N GLY A 20 6.91 -7.75 3.96
CA GLY A 20 8.17 -7.98 4.65
C GLY A 20 8.01 -8.65 6.02
N THR A 21 6.90 -8.42 6.70
CA THR A 21 6.57 -9.02 8.00
C THR A 21 5.08 -9.30 8.14
N GLY A 22 4.72 -10.24 9.02
CA GLY A 22 3.31 -10.52 9.35
C GLY A 22 2.53 -9.30 9.84
N GLY A 23 3.21 -8.39 10.56
CA GLY A 23 2.62 -7.15 11.05
C GLY A 23 2.10 -6.20 9.95
N HIS A 24 2.57 -6.35 8.71
CA HIS A 24 2.04 -5.60 7.56
C HIS A 24 1.04 -6.43 6.74
N ILE A 25 1.27 -7.74 6.63
CA ILE A 25 0.47 -8.60 5.74
C ILE A 25 -0.92 -8.85 6.31
N PHE A 26 -1.04 -9.15 7.60
CA PHE A 26 -2.35 -9.43 8.20
C PHE A 26 -3.29 -8.21 8.17
N PRO A 27 -2.85 -6.99 8.54
CA PRO A 27 -3.65 -5.79 8.33
C PRO A 27 -4.08 -5.58 6.87
N ALA A 28 -3.16 -5.81 5.92
CA ALA A 28 -3.46 -5.69 4.50
C ALA A 28 -4.57 -6.64 4.04
N VAL A 29 -4.49 -7.91 4.46
CA VAL A 29 -5.50 -8.94 4.13
C VAL A 29 -6.83 -8.62 4.82
N SER A 30 -6.80 -8.17 6.09
CA SER A 30 -8.02 -7.77 6.81
C SER A 30 -8.74 -6.60 6.13
N ILE A 31 -7.98 -5.59 5.66
CA ILE A 31 -8.53 -4.48 4.88
C ILE A 31 -9.16 -4.99 3.57
N ALA A 32 -8.48 -5.89 2.85
CA ALA A 32 -9.01 -6.47 1.62
C ALA A 32 -10.31 -7.24 1.85
N ASN A 33 -10.37 -8.06 2.92
CA ASN A 33 -11.56 -8.81 3.29
C ASN A 33 -12.73 -7.88 3.66
N ALA A 34 -12.46 -6.81 4.42
CA ALA A 34 -13.46 -5.80 4.76
C ALA A 34 -13.99 -5.08 3.51
N LEU A 35 -13.10 -4.70 2.58
CA LEU A 35 -13.49 -4.09 1.31
C LEU A 35 -14.36 -5.03 0.48
N LYS A 36 -14.01 -6.31 0.38
CA LYS A 36 -14.81 -7.31 -0.31
C LYS A 36 -16.19 -7.52 0.31
N LYS A 37 -16.27 -7.47 1.64
CA LYS A 37 -17.55 -7.58 2.37
C LYS A 37 -18.45 -6.38 2.12
N LEU A 38 -17.90 -5.17 2.08
CA LEU A 38 -18.64 -3.92 1.87
C LEU A 38 -18.98 -3.68 0.39
N CYS A 39 -18.08 -4.07 -0.51
CA CYS A 39 -18.20 -3.89 -1.96
C CYS A 39 -17.81 -5.20 -2.67
N PRO A 40 -18.74 -6.17 -2.82
CA PRO A 40 -18.43 -7.50 -3.39
C PRO A 40 -17.76 -7.46 -4.76
N ASP A 41 -18.08 -6.46 -5.58
CA ASP A 41 -17.55 -6.28 -6.93
C ASP A 41 -16.18 -5.56 -6.97
N VAL A 42 -15.60 -5.16 -5.82
CA VAL A 42 -14.30 -4.48 -5.79
C VAL A 42 -13.21 -5.42 -6.34
N GLU A 43 -12.38 -4.90 -7.22
CA GLU A 43 -11.19 -5.60 -7.70
C GLU A 43 -10.00 -5.19 -6.83
N ILE A 44 -9.30 -6.16 -6.26
CA ILE A 44 -8.15 -5.94 -5.38
C ILE A 44 -6.91 -6.62 -5.96
N LEU A 45 -5.83 -5.85 -6.05
CA LEU A 45 -4.51 -6.33 -6.42
C LEU A 45 -3.51 -5.98 -5.32
N PHE A 46 -2.74 -6.96 -4.88
CA PHE A 46 -1.66 -6.72 -3.94
C PHE A 46 -0.34 -6.45 -4.66
N VAL A 47 0.50 -5.65 -4.03
CA VAL A 47 1.89 -5.41 -4.45
C VAL A 47 2.80 -5.62 -3.25
N GLY A 48 3.73 -6.56 -3.35
CA GLY A 48 4.66 -6.94 -2.28
C GLY A 48 6.11 -7.04 -2.74
N ALA A 49 7.01 -7.43 -1.85
CA ALA A 49 8.42 -7.67 -2.17
C ALA A 49 8.65 -9.13 -2.58
N GLU A 50 9.37 -9.34 -3.68
CA GLU A 50 9.74 -10.67 -4.15
C GLU A 50 10.51 -11.45 -3.08
N GLY A 51 10.26 -12.77 -2.98
CA GLY A 51 10.91 -13.65 -2.03
C GLY A 51 10.52 -13.44 -0.56
N ARG A 52 9.48 -12.67 -0.28
CA ARG A 52 8.95 -12.44 1.06
C ARG A 52 7.67 -13.21 1.30
N MET A 53 7.26 -13.29 2.58
CA MET A 53 6.12 -14.13 2.99
C MET A 53 4.78 -13.70 2.37
N GLU A 54 4.63 -12.43 1.98
CA GLU A 54 3.44 -11.95 1.29
C GLU A 54 3.19 -12.66 -0.03
N MET A 55 4.25 -13.09 -0.73
CA MET A 55 4.13 -13.83 -2.00
C MET A 55 3.45 -15.20 -1.85
N GLN A 56 3.39 -15.73 -0.63
CA GLN A 56 2.69 -16.97 -0.29
C GLN A 56 1.36 -16.69 0.45
N ARG A 57 1.38 -15.79 1.44
CA ARG A 57 0.22 -15.53 2.31
C ARG A 57 -0.93 -14.85 1.60
N VAL A 58 -0.64 -13.92 0.70
CA VAL A 58 -1.69 -13.20 -0.04
C VAL A 58 -2.44 -14.13 -1.00
N PRO A 59 -1.79 -14.98 -1.82
CA PRO A 59 -2.50 -15.99 -2.62
C PRO A 59 -3.29 -17.00 -1.77
N GLN A 60 -2.76 -17.42 -0.63
CA GLN A 60 -3.50 -18.30 0.31
C GLN A 60 -4.78 -17.64 0.84
N ALA A 61 -4.80 -16.32 0.95
CA ALA A 61 -5.99 -15.54 1.30
C ALA A 61 -6.95 -15.28 0.12
N GLY A 62 -6.64 -15.79 -1.08
CA GLY A 62 -7.49 -15.68 -2.27
C GLY A 62 -7.26 -14.42 -3.11
N TYR A 63 -6.17 -13.69 -2.92
CA TYR A 63 -5.87 -12.47 -3.66
C TYR A 63 -4.70 -12.62 -4.62
N LYS A 64 -4.75 -11.86 -5.72
CA LYS A 64 -3.61 -11.74 -6.66
C LYS A 64 -2.55 -10.81 -6.08
N ILE A 65 -1.28 -11.12 -6.32
CA ILE A 65 -0.15 -10.30 -5.90
C ILE A 65 0.89 -10.16 -7.01
N VAL A 66 1.49 -8.98 -7.10
CA VAL A 66 2.66 -8.71 -7.95
C VAL A 66 3.86 -8.46 -7.04
N GLY A 67 4.95 -9.17 -7.28
CA GLY A 67 6.21 -8.98 -6.56
C GLY A 67 7.05 -7.86 -7.17
N LEU A 68 7.72 -7.08 -6.32
CA LEU A 68 8.72 -6.08 -6.71
C LEU A 68 10.10 -6.52 -6.21
N PRO A 69 11.20 -6.31 -6.97
CA PRO A 69 12.56 -6.65 -6.56
C PRO A 69 13.12 -5.68 -5.50
N VAL A 70 12.27 -5.11 -4.66
CA VAL A 70 12.63 -4.13 -3.65
C VAL A 70 13.23 -4.80 -2.42
N ARG A 71 14.29 -4.20 -1.87
CA ARG A 71 14.98 -4.66 -0.67
C ARG A 71 15.14 -3.52 0.33
N GLY A 72 15.41 -3.90 1.60
CA GLY A 72 15.76 -2.95 2.64
C GLY A 72 17.18 -2.41 2.51
N LEU A 73 17.39 -1.21 3.03
CA LEU A 73 18.72 -0.63 3.15
C LEU A 73 19.62 -1.47 4.06
N ILE A 74 20.88 -1.62 3.66
CA ILE A 74 21.90 -2.38 4.39
C ILE A 74 22.63 -1.40 5.31
N ARG A 75 22.82 -1.78 6.55
CA ARG A 75 23.64 -0.99 7.51
C ARG A 75 25.11 -1.40 7.42
N PRO A 76 26.07 -0.45 7.49
CA PRO A 76 25.85 0.99 7.63
C PRO A 76 25.32 1.62 6.32
N LEU A 77 24.61 2.77 6.44
CA LEU A 77 23.89 3.37 5.29
C LEU A 77 24.83 3.81 4.15
N TRP A 78 26.11 4.09 4.44
CA TRP A 78 27.14 4.43 3.45
C TRP A 78 27.72 3.21 2.71
N SER A 79 27.23 1.99 2.98
CA SER A 79 27.70 0.79 2.29
C SER A 79 27.47 0.90 0.77
N LEU A 80 28.50 0.62 -0.03
CA LEU A 80 28.41 0.55 -1.49
C LEU A 80 27.34 -0.47 -1.98
N LYS A 81 27.00 -1.45 -1.14
CA LYS A 81 25.91 -2.39 -1.41
C LYS A 81 24.53 -1.69 -1.51
N ASN A 82 24.39 -0.51 -0.94
CA ASN A 82 23.14 0.27 -1.06
C ASN A 82 22.94 0.86 -2.47
N ILE A 83 23.96 0.91 -3.30
CA ILE A 83 23.80 1.27 -4.73
C ILE A 83 22.87 0.26 -5.42
N SER A 84 23.09 -1.05 -5.18
CA SER A 84 22.20 -2.07 -5.74
C SER A 84 20.78 -1.99 -5.18
N VAL A 85 20.61 -1.65 -3.92
CA VAL A 85 19.30 -1.43 -3.29
C VAL A 85 18.56 -0.25 -3.93
N LEU A 86 19.28 0.84 -4.22
CA LEU A 86 18.72 1.99 -4.93
C LEU A 86 18.29 1.64 -6.36
N LEU A 87 19.12 0.87 -7.08
CA LEU A 87 18.77 0.39 -8.43
C LEU A 87 17.54 -0.51 -8.40
N ASP A 88 17.43 -1.41 -7.42
CA ASP A 88 16.26 -2.26 -7.25
C ASP A 88 15.00 -1.43 -6.91
N TYR A 89 15.15 -0.37 -6.12
CA TYR A 89 14.06 0.56 -5.85
C TYR A 89 13.59 1.27 -7.12
N ILE A 90 14.51 1.77 -7.96
CA ILE A 90 14.17 2.42 -9.24
C ILE A 90 13.47 1.43 -10.18
N LYS A 91 13.99 0.20 -10.29
CA LYS A 91 13.35 -0.88 -11.07
C LYS A 91 11.96 -1.17 -10.56
N SER A 92 11.79 -1.29 -9.24
CA SER A 92 10.50 -1.53 -8.58
C SER A 92 9.51 -0.42 -8.87
N LYS A 93 9.94 0.85 -8.76
CA LYS A 93 9.09 2.00 -9.07
C LYS A 93 8.66 2.03 -10.54
N ARG A 94 9.54 1.65 -11.48
CA ARG A 94 9.18 1.51 -12.90
C ARG A 94 8.20 0.36 -13.12
N LYS A 95 8.47 -0.82 -12.55
CA LYS A 95 7.59 -2.00 -12.65
C LYS A 95 6.19 -1.69 -12.14
N VAL A 96 6.08 -1.08 -10.96
CA VAL A 96 4.78 -0.78 -10.37
C VAL A 96 4.01 0.32 -11.13
N LYS A 97 4.70 1.26 -11.81
CA LYS A 97 4.02 2.21 -12.71
C LYS A 97 3.31 1.50 -13.87
N HIS A 98 3.89 0.44 -14.44
CA HIS A 98 3.21 -0.40 -15.44
C HIS A 98 2.01 -1.11 -14.81
N VAL A 99 2.19 -1.73 -13.64
CA VAL A 99 1.10 -2.39 -12.91
C VAL A 99 -0.07 -1.44 -12.64
N ILE A 100 0.22 -0.22 -12.16
CA ILE A 100 -0.80 0.81 -11.90
C ILE A 100 -1.51 1.21 -13.21
N ARG A 101 -0.77 1.39 -14.30
CA ARG A 101 -1.36 1.74 -15.60
C ARG A 101 -2.31 0.65 -16.10
N ASP A 102 -1.88 -0.61 -16.04
CA ASP A 102 -2.64 -1.76 -16.54
C ASP A 102 -3.86 -2.08 -15.67
N PHE A 103 -3.68 -2.01 -14.35
CA PHE A 103 -4.76 -2.26 -13.40
C PHE A 103 -5.73 -1.08 -13.29
N ASN A 104 -5.24 0.15 -13.44
CA ASN A 104 -5.99 1.40 -13.33
C ASN A 104 -6.77 1.52 -12.01
N PRO A 105 -6.08 1.56 -10.85
CA PRO A 105 -6.74 1.64 -9.54
C PRO A 105 -7.37 3.01 -9.31
N ASP A 106 -8.44 3.04 -8.52
CA ASP A 106 -9.04 4.27 -8.03
C ASP A 106 -8.34 4.81 -6.78
N VAL A 107 -7.69 3.91 -6.02
CA VAL A 107 -6.93 4.24 -4.81
C VAL A 107 -5.83 3.20 -4.55
N VAL A 108 -4.74 3.66 -3.94
CA VAL A 108 -3.64 2.79 -3.48
C VAL A 108 -3.52 2.89 -1.97
N VAL A 109 -3.54 1.74 -1.30
CA VAL A 109 -3.43 1.62 0.16
C VAL A 109 -2.03 1.12 0.51
N GLY A 110 -1.30 1.85 1.34
CA GLY A 110 -0.02 1.43 1.89
C GLY A 110 -0.15 1.02 3.35
N VAL A 111 0.36 -0.16 3.68
CA VAL A 111 0.37 -0.67 5.06
C VAL A 111 1.78 -0.76 5.66
N GLY A 112 2.77 -0.24 4.95
CA GLY A 112 4.17 -0.23 5.36
C GLY A 112 5.05 -1.25 4.64
N GLY A 113 6.36 -1.16 4.87
CA GLY A 113 7.37 -1.97 4.19
C GLY A 113 7.89 -1.34 2.89
N TYR A 114 8.96 -1.93 2.35
CA TYR A 114 9.68 -1.34 1.20
C TYR A 114 8.88 -1.36 -0.10
N ALA A 115 8.03 -2.37 -0.31
CA ALA A 115 7.14 -2.43 -1.46
C ALA A 115 6.12 -1.29 -1.43
N SER A 116 5.59 -0.95 -0.25
CA SER A 116 4.69 0.18 -0.05
C SER A 116 5.35 1.50 -0.43
N ALA A 117 6.65 1.70 -0.11
CA ALA A 117 7.38 2.90 -0.49
C ALA A 117 7.43 3.09 -2.02
N ALA A 118 7.80 2.05 -2.76
CA ALA A 118 7.87 2.11 -4.22
C ALA A 118 6.48 2.33 -4.84
N THR A 119 5.46 1.63 -4.33
CA THR A 119 4.10 1.64 -4.86
C THR A 119 3.42 2.99 -4.64
N LEU A 120 3.45 3.55 -3.42
CA LEU A 120 2.81 4.83 -3.13
C LEU A 120 3.54 5.99 -3.82
N ASN A 121 4.87 5.96 -3.91
CA ASN A 121 5.60 6.97 -4.67
C ASN A 121 5.25 6.92 -6.17
N ALA A 122 5.09 5.73 -6.75
CA ALA A 122 4.67 5.60 -8.14
C ALA A 122 3.22 6.07 -8.35
N ALA A 123 2.31 5.72 -7.44
CA ALA A 123 0.92 6.16 -7.49
C ALA A 123 0.80 7.69 -7.36
N HIS A 124 1.53 8.29 -6.42
CA HIS A 124 1.59 9.73 -6.27
C HIS A 124 2.10 10.44 -7.54
N ASP A 125 3.18 9.94 -8.15
CA ASP A 125 3.69 10.47 -9.43
C ASP A 125 2.66 10.39 -10.57
N MET A 126 1.74 9.44 -10.49
CA MET A 126 0.69 9.20 -11.49
C MET A 126 -0.65 9.86 -11.10
N HIS A 127 -0.66 10.68 -10.06
CA HIS A 127 -1.86 11.37 -9.53
C HIS A 127 -2.99 10.42 -9.12
N ILE A 128 -2.64 9.20 -8.65
CA ILE A 128 -3.59 8.26 -8.05
C ILE A 128 -3.67 8.53 -6.56
N PRO A 129 -4.86 8.69 -5.97
CA PRO A 129 -5.03 8.89 -4.53
C PRO A 129 -4.38 7.76 -3.72
N CYS A 130 -3.63 8.16 -2.68
CA CYS A 130 -2.96 7.23 -1.78
C CYS A 130 -3.49 7.40 -0.37
N VAL A 131 -3.67 6.29 0.34
CA VAL A 131 -3.96 6.27 1.77
C VAL A 131 -2.97 5.36 2.48
N ILE A 132 -2.69 5.68 3.75
CA ILE A 132 -1.77 4.90 4.59
C ILE A 132 -2.57 4.31 5.75
N GLN A 133 -2.27 3.07 6.11
CA GLN A 133 -2.68 2.47 7.37
C GLN A 133 -1.42 2.20 8.22
N GLU A 134 -1.44 2.67 9.48
CA GLU A 134 -0.39 2.42 10.46
C GLU A 134 -0.98 1.67 11.66
N GLN A 135 -0.56 0.43 11.82
CA GLN A 135 -1.06 -0.48 12.83
C GLN A 135 -0.26 -0.43 14.14
N ASN A 136 0.87 0.26 14.18
CA ASN A 136 1.73 0.34 15.35
C ASN A 136 1.59 1.69 16.07
N SER A 137 1.87 1.70 17.37
CA SER A 137 1.95 2.92 18.18
C SER A 137 3.19 3.77 17.88
N PHE A 138 4.15 3.22 17.13
CA PHE A 138 5.32 3.92 16.61
C PHE A 138 5.38 3.75 15.10
N ALA A 139 5.27 4.86 14.38
CA ALA A 139 5.16 4.85 12.93
C ALA A 139 6.44 4.31 12.26
N GLY A 140 6.24 3.41 11.31
CA GLY A 140 7.31 2.90 10.45
C GLY A 140 7.92 4.01 9.58
N LEU A 141 9.21 3.87 9.27
CA LEU A 141 9.94 4.87 8.46
C LEU A 141 9.26 5.11 7.10
N THR A 142 8.83 4.06 6.44
CA THR A 142 8.11 4.15 5.16
C THR A 142 6.85 5.02 5.27
N ASN A 143 6.01 4.76 6.26
CA ASN A 143 4.76 5.52 6.45
C ASN A 143 5.05 6.98 6.79
N LYS A 144 6.08 7.25 7.62
CA LYS A 144 6.50 8.64 7.93
C LYS A 144 6.95 9.40 6.67
N THR A 145 7.75 8.78 5.81
CA THR A 145 8.26 9.44 4.59
C THR A 145 7.19 9.68 3.54
N LEU A 146 6.10 8.91 3.58
CA LEU A 146 4.99 9.02 2.62
C LEU A 146 3.80 9.84 3.14
N ALA A 147 3.83 10.25 4.41
CA ALA A 147 2.70 10.90 5.08
C ALA A 147 2.18 12.13 4.34
N GLU A 148 3.08 13.00 3.85
CA GLU A 148 2.70 14.20 3.11
C GLU A 148 2.03 13.91 1.76
N LYS A 149 2.33 12.77 1.16
CA LYS A 149 1.79 12.34 -0.13
C LYS A 149 0.44 11.64 -0.02
N ALA A 150 0.07 11.21 1.19
CA ALA A 150 -1.19 10.52 1.42
C ALA A 150 -2.34 11.50 1.60
N GLU A 151 -3.52 11.12 1.09
CA GLU A 151 -4.78 11.84 1.31
C GLU A 151 -5.29 11.67 2.74
N ARG A 152 -5.14 10.46 3.30
CA ARG A 152 -5.54 10.09 4.65
C ARG A 152 -4.58 9.07 5.23
N ILE A 153 -4.46 9.10 6.56
CA ILE A 153 -3.63 8.19 7.34
C ILE A 153 -4.49 7.59 8.43
N TYR A 154 -4.81 6.32 8.27
CA TYR A 154 -5.62 5.55 9.22
C TYR A 154 -4.70 4.94 10.26
N VAL A 155 -4.91 5.27 11.52
CA VAL A 155 -4.03 4.87 12.62
C VAL A 155 -4.77 4.01 13.64
N ALA A 156 -4.02 3.10 14.26
CA ALA A 156 -4.56 2.20 15.29
C ALA A 156 -4.56 2.82 16.69
N TYR A 157 -3.71 3.81 16.94
CA TYR A 157 -3.47 4.39 18.26
C TYR A 157 -3.60 5.90 18.25
N GLU A 158 -3.89 6.47 19.40
CA GLU A 158 -3.83 7.91 19.67
C GLU A 158 -2.37 8.41 19.72
N GLY A 159 -2.18 9.73 19.67
CA GLY A 159 -0.85 10.36 19.80
C GLY A 159 0.01 10.23 18.53
N MET A 160 -0.56 9.86 17.39
CA MET A 160 0.17 9.69 16.14
C MET A 160 0.47 11.00 15.41
N GLU A 161 -0.04 12.13 15.88
CA GLU A 161 0.27 13.48 15.40
C GLU A 161 1.75 13.87 15.56
N ARG A 162 2.47 13.17 16.44
CA ARG A 162 3.94 13.27 16.57
C ARG A 162 4.70 12.71 15.37
N PHE A 163 4.04 11.94 14.49
CA PHE A 163 4.64 11.30 13.32
C PHE A 163 4.02 11.74 12.01
N PHE A 164 2.76 12.20 12.03
CA PHE A 164 1.95 12.43 10.83
C PHE A 164 1.24 13.79 10.90
N PRO A 165 0.92 14.41 9.75
CA PRO A 165 0.09 15.60 9.69
C PRO A 165 -1.27 15.38 10.35
N LYS A 166 -1.61 16.20 11.34
CA LYS A 166 -2.81 16.04 12.19
C LYS A 166 -4.12 16.04 11.39
N ASP A 167 -4.21 16.86 10.38
CA ASP A 167 -5.40 17.01 9.51
C ASP A 167 -5.68 15.74 8.67
N LYS A 168 -4.65 14.94 8.38
CA LYS A 168 -4.75 13.70 7.61
C LYS A 168 -5.08 12.45 8.45
N ILE A 169 -4.88 12.52 9.77
CA ILE A 169 -5.05 11.37 10.67
C ILE A 169 -6.53 11.02 10.86
N ARG A 170 -6.80 9.72 10.88
CA ARG A 170 -8.09 9.13 11.32
C ARG A 170 -7.81 7.94 12.23
N LEU A 171 -8.26 8.05 13.48
CA LEU A 171 -8.17 6.95 14.45
C LEU A 171 -9.28 5.94 14.16
N VAL A 172 -8.90 4.72 13.82
CA VAL A 172 -9.84 3.65 13.41
C VAL A 172 -9.58 2.31 14.11
N GLY A 173 -8.53 2.22 14.91
CA GLY A 173 -8.10 0.97 15.52
C GLY A 173 -7.25 0.10 14.59
N ASN A 174 -6.84 -1.08 15.12
CA ASN A 174 -6.09 -2.08 14.35
C ASN A 174 -7.09 -2.94 13.56
N PRO A 175 -6.88 -3.13 12.23
CA PRO A 175 -7.78 -3.93 11.40
C PRO A 175 -7.66 -5.44 11.59
N VAL A 176 -6.76 -5.93 12.48
CA VAL A 176 -6.55 -7.36 12.79
C VAL A 176 -7.24 -7.74 14.08
#